data_ae57e7c99b42282c6ecad3a08d935987
#
_entry.id   ae57e7c99b42282c6ecad3a08d935987
#
_cell.length_a   1.000
_cell.length_b   1.000
_cell.length_c   1.000
_cell.angle_alpha   90.00
_cell.angle_beta   90.00
_cell.angle_gamma   90.00
#
_symmetry.space_group_name_H-M   'P 1'
#
loop_
_entity.id
_entity.type
_entity.pdbx_description
1 polymer ?
#
loop_
_entity_poly.entity_id
_entity_poly.type
_entity_poly.pdbx_seq_one_letter_code
_entity_poly.pdbx_strand_id
1 'polypeptide(L)'
;GCTVLLKKDGSFPLEKPCTLAAYGSGVRRTIRGGTGSGEVNSRYIVTIEEGLQQAGFTLTGMEWHTGYEQAREKAHKAFLKQLKKDAKAAKQNFILYGMGKVMPEPEYDLPLNAEGDAAIYVVSRISGEGNDRTPLKGDIRLTDSEVRDILALDKKFTRFMLVLNVGGVVDLSPVMGVRNILLLSQLGVETGAALADILLGKANPSGKLTTTWAAFEEYPEMPDFEDMNETRYREGIYVGYRYFDTFGIKPAFCFGYGLSYT
;
A
#
# COMPACT_ATOMS: atom_id res chain seq x y z
N GLY A 1 -6.18 6.26 15.70
CA GLY A 1 -5.41 5.29 16.44
C GLY A 1 -4.75 4.19 15.61
N CYS A 2 -5.20 3.90 14.35
CA CYS A 2 -4.67 2.79 13.56
C CYS A 2 -3.55 3.20 12.59
N THR A 3 -3.33 4.50 12.37
CA THR A 3 -2.33 5.00 11.44
C THR A 3 -0.97 5.09 12.11
N VAL A 4 0.06 4.56 11.46
CA VAL A 4 1.43 4.49 12.00
C VAL A 4 2.36 5.40 11.21
N LEU A 5 2.99 6.34 11.87
CA LEU A 5 4.05 7.15 11.27
C LEU A 5 5.36 6.37 11.34
N LEU A 6 5.88 5.92 10.20
CA LEU A 6 7.08 5.10 10.11
C LEU A 6 8.34 5.93 10.03
N LYS A 7 8.30 7.04 9.30
CA LYS A 7 9.43 7.97 9.17
C LYS A 7 8.93 9.41 9.14
N LYS A 8 9.70 10.35 9.68
CA LYS A 8 9.43 11.79 9.62
C LYS A 8 10.73 12.59 9.53
N ASP A 9 10.68 13.72 8.81
CA ASP A 9 11.77 14.71 8.73
C ASP A 9 11.37 16.07 9.35
N GLY A 10 10.13 16.19 9.85
CA GLY A 10 9.58 17.42 10.42
C GLY A 10 8.85 18.32 9.41
N SER A 11 8.80 17.95 8.12
CA SER A 11 8.08 18.74 7.11
C SER A 11 6.56 18.55 7.16
N PHE A 12 6.08 17.58 7.90
CA PHE A 12 4.68 17.34 8.25
C PHE A 12 4.50 17.35 9.78
N PRO A 13 3.32 17.77 10.28
CA PRO A 13 2.10 18.16 9.55
C PRO A 13 2.22 19.51 8.83
N LEU A 14 1.33 19.71 7.83
CA LEU A 14 1.19 20.99 7.13
C LEU A 14 0.35 21.95 7.99
N GLU A 15 0.72 23.23 8.03
CA GLU A 15 -0.01 24.24 8.83
C GLU A 15 -1.43 24.53 8.31
N LYS A 16 -1.61 24.42 6.99
CA LYS A 16 -2.88 24.67 6.28
C LYS A 16 -2.93 23.90 4.97
N PRO A 17 -4.14 23.72 4.40
CA PRO A 17 -4.28 23.17 3.05
C PRO A 17 -3.50 24.02 2.03
N CYS A 18 -2.93 23.36 1.04
CA CYS A 18 -2.06 23.96 0.03
C CYS A 18 -2.28 23.30 -1.33
N THR A 19 -1.50 23.67 -2.34
CA THR A 19 -1.44 22.92 -3.61
C THR A 19 -0.65 21.65 -3.40
N LEU A 20 -1.31 20.49 -3.59
CA LEU A 20 -0.79 19.17 -3.29
C LEU A 20 -0.70 18.34 -4.56
N ALA A 21 0.50 17.97 -4.99
CA ALA A 21 0.70 17.02 -6.07
C ALA A 21 0.39 15.60 -5.55
N ALA A 22 -0.68 14.98 -6.07
CA ALA A 22 -1.17 13.70 -5.58
C ALA A 22 -0.97 12.60 -6.63
N TYR A 23 -0.21 11.58 -6.29
CA TYR A 23 0.16 10.46 -7.15
C TYR A 23 -0.11 9.11 -6.48
N GLY A 24 -0.04 8.04 -7.26
CA GLY A 24 -0.20 6.67 -6.80
C GLY A 24 -1.65 6.17 -6.87
N SER A 25 -1.79 4.88 -7.07
CA SER A 25 -3.09 4.22 -7.33
C SER A 25 -4.12 4.47 -6.22
N GLY A 26 -3.69 4.58 -4.98
CA GLY A 26 -4.56 4.72 -3.82
C GLY A 26 -5.30 6.05 -3.72
N VAL A 27 -4.88 7.11 -4.45
CA VAL A 27 -5.57 8.41 -4.42
C VAL A 27 -7.02 8.28 -4.87
N ARG A 28 -7.26 7.63 -6.02
CA ARG A 28 -8.61 7.34 -6.55
C ARG A 28 -9.13 5.97 -6.18
N ARG A 29 -8.22 5.00 -6.02
CA ARG A 29 -8.56 3.61 -5.70
C ARG A 29 -8.28 3.32 -4.23
N THR A 30 -8.84 4.16 -3.38
CA THR A 30 -8.69 4.06 -1.92
C THR A 30 -9.25 2.75 -1.39
N ILE A 31 -8.41 1.98 -0.70
CA ILE A 31 -8.79 0.72 -0.07
C ILE A 31 -9.34 1.00 1.32
N ARG A 32 -10.63 0.71 1.49
CA ARG A 32 -11.34 0.93 2.76
C ARG A 32 -11.31 -0.26 3.72
N GLY A 33 -11.19 -1.47 3.16
CA GLY A 33 -11.26 -2.72 3.92
C GLY A 33 -10.78 -3.90 3.09
N GLY A 34 -10.78 -5.09 3.66
CA GLY A 34 -10.38 -6.32 3.00
C GLY A 34 -11.43 -6.85 2.02
N THR A 35 -11.04 -7.89 1.28
CA THR A 35 -11.91 -8.68 0.40
C THR A 35 -12.73 -9.71 1.18
N GLY A 36 -13.58 -10.46 0.50
CA GLY A 36 -14.41 -11.53 1.07
C GLY A 36 -15.49 -10.98 1.99
N SER A 37 -15.66 -11.56 3.17
CA SER A 37 -16.66 -11.14 4.16
C SER A 37 -16.42 -9.73 4.71
N GLY A 38 -15.19 -9.20 4.57
CA GLY A 38 -14.83 -7.82 4.90
C GLY A 38 -15.28 -6.78 3.86
N GLU A 39 -15.76 -7.21 2.69
CA GLU A 39 -16.21 -6.31 1.62
C GLU A 39 -17.67 -5.87 1.84
N VAL A 40 -17.82 -4.82 2.63
CA VAL A 40 -19.14 -4.29 3.01
C VAL A 40 -19.69 -3.35 1.93
N ASN A 41 -20.98 -3.47 1.60
CA ASN A 41 -21.71 -2.52 0.77
C ASN A 41 -21.96 -1.23 1.56
N SER A 42 -21.05 -0.28 1.40
CA SER A 42 -21.16 1.01 2.09
C SER A 42 -22.06 1.97 1.30
N ARG A 43 -22.81 2.81 2.01
CA ARG A 43 -23.66 3.83 1.39
C ARG A 43 -22.86 4.91 0.68
N TYR A 44 -21.65 5.18 1.16
CA TYR A 44 -20.71 6.14 0.58
C TYR A 44 -19.27 5.71 0.93
N ILE A 45 -18.33 6.29 0.27
CA ILE A 45 -16.90 6.17 0.53
C ILE A 45 -16.30 7.55 0.29
N VAL A 46 -15.46 8.02 1.19
CA VAL A 46 -14.62 9.19 0.98
C VAL A 46 -13.24 8.70 0.52
N THR A 47 -12.98 8.80 -0.78
CA THR A 47 -11.67 8.49 -1.34
C THR A 47 -10.61 9.47 -0.84
N ILE A 48 -9.33 9.14 -1.01
CA ILE A 48 -8.25 10.07 -0.65
C ILE A 48 -8.35 11.35 -1.47
N GLU A 49 -8.69 11.26 -2.78
CA GLU A 49 -8.94 12.43 -3.62
C GLU A 49 -10.03 13.34 -3.02
N GLU A 50 -11.18 12.77 -2.72
CA GLU A 50 -12.31 13.50 -2.15
C GLU A 50 -12.02 14.08 -0.76
N GLY A 51 -11.41 13.29 0.13
CA GLY A 51 -11.09 13.74 1.49
C GLY A 51 -10.10 14.91 1.51
N LEU A 52 -9.11 14.89 0.63
CA LEU A 52 -8.16 16.01 0.49
C LEU A 52 -8.86 17.26 -0.09
N GLN A 53 -9.69 17.11 -1.11
CA GLN A 53 -10.46 18.24 -1.68
C GLN A 53 -11.41 18.84 -0.65
N GLN A 54 -12.15 18.02 0.10
CA GLN A 54 -13.06 18.47 1.15
C GLN A 54 -12.31 19.20 2.29
N ALA A 55 -11.07 18.82 2.56
CA ALA A 55 -10.22 19.49 3.54
C ALA A 55 -9.61 20.81 3.03
N GLY A 56 -9.84 21.16 1.76
CA GLY A 56 -9.42 22.43 1.14
C GLY A 56 -8.11 22.37 0.36
N PHE A 57 -7.53 21.19 0.11
CA PHE A 57 -6.37 21.05 -0.76
C PHE A 57 -6.75 21.29 -2.23
N THR A 58 -5.88 21.99 -2.97
CA THR A 58 -5.93 22.04 -4.44
C THR A 58 -5.06 20.92 -4.99
N LEU A 59 -5.68 19.90 -5.58
CA LEU A 59 -4.95 18.75 -6.09
C LEU A 59 -4.40 18.98 -7.49
N THR A 60 -3.15 18.62 -7.72
CA THR A 60 -2.49 18.57 -9.02
C THR A 60 -2.02 17.15 -9.33
N GLY A 61 -1.65 16.87 -10.59
CA GLY A 61 -1.27 15.51 -11.02
C GLY A 61 -2.44 14.65 -11.50
N MET A 62 -3.64 15.22 -11.68
CA MET A 62 -4.84 14.47 -12.02
C MET A 62 -4.77 13.80 -13.41
N GLU A 63 -3.95 14.31 -14.30
CA GLU A 63 -3.67 13.70 -15.61
C GLU A 63 -2.94 12.35 -15.49
N TRP A 64 -2.04 12.25 -14.51
CA TRP A 64 -1.34 11.00 -14.19
C TRP A 64 -2.35 9.87 -13.89
N HIS A 65 -3.39 10.17 -13.11
CA HIS A 65 -4.42 9.18 -12.77
C HIS A 65 -5.20 8.70 -14.00
N THR A 66 -5.45 9.57 -14.96
CA THR A 66 -6.10 9.18 -16.23
C THR A 66 -5.22 8.21 -17.03
N GLY A 67 -3.93 8.51 -17.14
CA GLY A 67 -2.96 7.62 -17.78
C GLY A 67 -2.80 6.29 -17.04
N TYR A 68 -2.77 6.35 -15.72
CA TYR A 68 -2.69 5.15 -14.87
C TYR A 68 -3.90 4.22 -15.06
N GLU A 69 -5.13 4.76 -15.07
CA GLU A 69 -6.33 3.94 -15.28
C GLU A 69 -6.31 3.25 -16.67
N GLN A 70 -5.79 3.91 -17.70
CA GLN A 70 -5.62 3.29 -19.01
C GLN A 70 -4.60 2.13 -18.97
N ALA A 71 -3.45 2.35 -18.32
CA ALA A 71 -2.43 1.31 -18.14
C ALA A 71 -2.99 0.11 -17.36
N ARG A 72 -3.71 0.39 -16.30
CA ARG A 72 -4.34 -0.62 -15.46
C ARG A 72 -5.43 -1.42 -16.19
N GLU A 73 -6.27 -0.76 -16.98
CA GLU A 73 -7.28 -1.43 -17.79
C GLU A 73 -6.64 -2.39 -18.82
N LYS A 74 -5.57 -1.94 -19.47
CA LYS A 74 -4.78 -2.78 -20.39
C LYS A 74 -4.21 -4.02 -19.67
N ALA A 75 -3.61 -3.80 -18.50
CA ALA A 75 -3.07 -4.88 -17.68
C ALA A 75 -4.16 -5.85 -17.22
N HIS A 76 -5.33 -5.36 -16.82
CA HIS A 76 -6.46 -6.18 -16.41
C HIS A 76 -6.98 -7.06 -17.55
N LYS A 77 -7.10 -6.52 -18.76
CA LYS A 77 -7.47 -7.32 -19.94
C LYS A 77 -6.46 -8.44 -20.21
N ALA A 78 -5.16 -8.14 -20.07
CA ALA A 78 -4.09 -9.12 -20.22
C ALA A 78 -4.15 -10.20 -19.13
N PHE A 79 -4.34 -9.80 -17.88
CA PHE A 79 -4.50 -10.69 -16.74
C PHE A 79 -5.68 -11.66 -16.93
N LEU A 80 -6.86 -11.16 -17.30
CA LEU A 80 -8.03 -12.02 -17.56
C LEU A 80 -7.79 -12.99 -18.72
N LYS A 81 -7.10 -12.55 -19.77
CA LYS A 81 -6.73 -13.42 -20.89
C LYS A 81 -5.81 -14.56 -20.44
N GLN A 82 -4.79 -14.23 -19.63
CA GLN A 82 -3.87 -15.23 -19.08
C GLN A 82 -4.61 -16.19 -18.15
N LEU A 83 -5.45 -15.68 -17.24
CA LEU A 83 -6.25 -16.47 -16.31
C LEU A 83 -7.15 -17.49 -17.03
N LYS A 84 -7.78 -17.08 -18.15
CA LYS A 84 -8.58 -18.00 -18.98
C LYS A 84 -7.73 -19.12 -19.61
N LYS A 85 -6.51 -18.78 -20.05
CA LYS A 85 -5.56 -19.76 -20.61
C LYS A 85 -5.13 -20.78 -19.55
N ASP A 86 -4.81 -20.29 -18.35
CA ASP A 86 -4.35 -21.13 -17.26
C ASP A 86 -5.46 -22.04 -16.73
N ALA A 87 -6.69 -21.51 -16.58
CA ALA A 87 -7.86 -22.32 -16.21
C ALA A 87 -8.11 -23.47 -17.22
N LYS A 88 -7.98 -23.17 -18.52
CA LYS A 88 -8.11 -24.18 -19.58
C LYS A 88 -7.00 -25.23 -19.49
N ALA A 89 -5.77 -24.84 -19.25
CA ALA A 89 -4.64 -25.76 -19.07
C ALA A 89 -4.82 -26.63 -17.84
N ALA A 90 -5.33 -26.07 -16.75
CA ALA A 90 -5.67 -26.79 -15.52
C ALA A 90 -6.96 -27.64 -15.63
N LYS A 91 -7.69 -27.58 -16.76
CA LYS A 91 -8.99 -28.23 -16.96
C LYS A 91 -10.02 -27.85 -15.88
N GLN A 92 -9.97 -26.62 -15.39
CA GLN A 92 -10.89 -26.10 -14.39
C GLN A 92 -11.84 -25.06 -14.97
N ASN A 93 -12.98 -24.88 -14.29
CA ASN A 93 -13.89 -23.78 -14.60
C ASN A 93 -13.19 -22.45 -14.35
N PHE A 94 -13.32 -21.49 -15.30
CA PHE A 94 -12.66 -20.18 -15.22
C PHE A 94 -13.00 -19.40 -13.93
N ILE A 95 -14.26 -19.45 -13.48
CA ILE A 95 -14.71 -18.75 -12.27
C ILE A 95 -14.04 -19.36 -11.04
N LEU A 96 -14.07 -20.68 -10.92
CA LEU A 96 -13.45 -21.38 -9.79
C LEU A 96 -11.93 -21.21 -9.78
N TYR A 97 -11.29 -21.29 -10.94
CA TYR A 97 -9.84 -21.08 -11.05
C TYR A 97 -9.42 -19.65 -10.70
N GLY A 98 -10.29 -18.68 -10.99
CA GLY A 98 -10.05 -17.25 -10.72
C GLY A 98 -10.38 -16.82 -9.30
N MET A 99 -11.10 -17.67 -8.54
CA MET A 99 -11.40 -17.33 -7.16
C MET A 99 -10.10 -17.16 -6.36
N GLY A 100 -10.01 -16.06 -5.65
CA GLY A 100 -8.85 -15.74 -4.87
C GLY A 100 -7.64 -15.18 -5.63
N LYS A 101 -7.68 -15.07 -6.95
CA LYS A 101 -6.56 -14.50 -7.74
C LYS A 101 -6.75 -13.02 -7.96
N VAL A 102 -5.84 -12.21 -7.42
CA VAL A 102 -5.82 -10.76 -7.56
C VAL A 102 -4.76 -10.36 -8.59
N MET A 103 -5.12 -9.41 -9.45
CA MET A 103 -4.15 -8.81 -10.36
C MET A 103 -3.17 -7.95 -9.56
N PRO A 104 -1.86 -8.19 -9.66
CA PRO A 104 -0.87 -7.33 -9.03
C PRO A 104 -0.92 -5.93 -9.65
N GLU A 105 -0.38 -4.95 -8.95
CA GLU A 105 -0.23 -3.58 -9.47
C GLU A 105 0.60 -3.60 -10.76
N PRO A 106 0.13 -2.94 -11.84
CA PRO A 106 0.83 -2.98 -13.12
C PRO A 106 2.03 -2.04 -13.15
N GLU A 107 2.99 -2.35 -14.03
CA GLU A 107 4.00 -1.38 -14.45
C GLU A 107 3.39 -0.32 -15.38
N TYR A 108 3.91 0.90 -15.30
CA TYR A 108 3.52 2.03 -16.15
C TYR A 108 4.70 2.98 -16.37
N ASP A 109 4.59 3.82 -17.40
CA ASP A 109 5.53 4.89 -17.65
C ASP A 109 4.75 6.20 -17.88
N LEU A 110 4.64 7.00 -16.83
CA LEU A 110 3.85 8.23 -16.79
C LEU A 110 4.70 9.39 -16.27
N PRO A 111 4.52 10.61 -16.83
CA PRO A 111 5.30 11.77 -16.40
C PRO A 111 4.84 12.29 -15.03
N LEU A 112 5.80 12.80 -14.25
CA LEU A 112 5.58 13.44 -12.95
C LEU A 112 5.66 14.98 -13.08
N ASN A 113 4.75 15.56 -13.88
CA ASN A 113 4.80 16.97 -14.27
C ASN A 113 4.12 17.92 -13.29
N ALA A 114 3.34 17.42 -12.33
CA ALA A 114 2.62 18.27 -11.41
C ALA A 114 3.55 19.10 -10.54
N GLU A 115 3.13 20.34 -10.26
CA GLU A 115 3.73 21.25 -9.33
C GLU A 115 2.84 21.41 -8.09
N GLY A 116 3.44 21.81 -6.96
CA GLY A 116 2.71 22.01 -5.70
C GLY A 116 3.65 22.37 -4.56
N ASP A 117 3.06 22.79 -3.45
CA ASP A 117 3.79 23.13 -2.21
C ASP A 117 4.24 21.86 -1.46
N ALA A 118 3.55 20.76 -1.71
CA ALA A 118 3.83 19.44 -1.17
C ALA A 118 3.40 18.35 -2.17
N ALA A 119 3.84 17.11 -1.94
CA ALA A 119 3.42 15.97 -2.71
C ALA A 119 3.16 14.75 -1.84
N ILE A 120 2.27 13.88 -2.31
CA ILE A 120 2.06 12.54 -1.78
C ILE A 120 2.14 11.49 -2.91
N TYR A 121 2.59 10.29 -2.55
CA TYR A 121 2.41 9.10 -3.36
C TYR A 121 1.68 8.04 -2.53
N VAL A 122 0.54 7.54 -3.01
CA VAL A 122 -0.29 6.59 -2.28
C VAL A 122 -0.18 5.20 -2.90
N VAL A 123 0.58 4.32 -2.25
CA VAL A 123 0.61 2.90 -2.57
C VAL A 123 -0.65 2.24 -2.04
N SER A 124 -1.31 1.44 -2.87
CA SER A 124 -2.56 0.77 -2.52
C SER A 124 -2.43 -0.74 -2.71
N ARG A 125 -2.67 -1.52 -1.64
CA ARG A 125 -2.68 -3.00 -1.67
C ARG A 125 -3.82 -3.52 -0.81
N ILE A 126 -4.72 -4.27 -1.42
CA ILE A 126 -5.81 -4.91 -0.70
C ILE A 126 -5.31 -6.19 -0.04
N SER A 127 -5.77 -6.47 1.17
CA SER A 127 -5.61 -7.75 1.87
C SER A 127 -6.95 -8.13 2.47
N GLY A 128 -7.30 -9.40 2.43
CA GLY A 128 -8.57 -9.85 2.94
C GLY A 128 -8.73 -11.36 2.82
N GLU A 129 -9.94 -11.84 3.07
CA GLU A 129 -10.28 -13.25 3.06
C GLU A 129 -10.13 -13.86 1.66
N GLY A 130 -9.63 -15.10 1.62
CA GLY A 130 -9.58 -15.91 0.42
C GLY A 130 -8.40 -15.67 -0.52
N ASN A 131 -7.49 -14.75 -0.16
CA ASN A 131 -6.32 -14.43 -0.99
C ASN A 131 -5.06 -14.27 -0.16
N ASP A 132 -4.08 -15.14 -0.39
CA ASP A 132 -2.74 -14.92 0.11
C ASP A 132 -2.01 -13.84 -0.70
N ARG A 133 -1.19 -13.07 0.01
CA ARG A 133 -0.30 -12.11 -0.61
C ARG A 133 0.85 -12.84 -1.29
N THR A 134 1.28 -12.33 -2.43
CA THR A 134 2.33 -12.95 -3.23
C THR A 134 3.64 -12.15 -3.16
N PRO A 135 4.82 -12.82 -3.31
CA PRO A 135 6.12 -12.13 -3.32
C PRO A 135 6.39 -11.38 -4.63
N LEU A 136 5.39 -11.23 -5.49
CA LEU A 136 5.52 -10.59 -6.79
C LEU A 136 5.61 -9.06 -6.67
N LYS A 137 6.23 -8.43 -7.69
CA LYS A 137 6.14 -6.99 -7.90
C LYS A 137 4.68 -6.60 -8.14
N GLY A 138 4.27 -5.52 -7.51
CA GLY A 138 2.88 -5.07 -7.56
C GLY A 138 1.99 -5.68 -6.47
N ASP A 139 2.53 -6.53 -5.60
CA ASP A 139 1.87 -7.02 -4.41
C ASP A 139 2.74 -6.75 -3.16
N ILE A 140 3.43 -7.74 -2.57
CA ILE A 140 4.32 -7.49 -1.42
C ILE A 140 5.47 -6.57 -1.84
N ARG A 141 6.04 -6.78 -3.02
CA ARG A 141 7.09 -5.91 -3.56
C ARG A 141 6.49 -4.77 -4.37
N LEU A 142 7.11 -3.61 -4.28
CA LEU A 142 6.80 -2.47 -5.14
C LEU A 142 7.14 -2.79 -6.60
N THR A 143 6.40 -2.21 -7.55
CA THR A 143 6.76 -2.22 -8.96
C THR A 143 7.96 -1.31 -9.23
N ASP A 144 8.66 -1.51 -10.34
CA ASP A 144 9.77 -0.62 -10.72
C ASP A 144 9.27 0.80 -10.99
N SER A 145 8.06 0.94 -11.55
CA SER A 145 7.38 2.23 -11.75
C SER A 145 7.10 2.95 -10.43
N GLU A 146 6.58 2.24 -9.43
CA GLU A 146 6.34 2.81 -8.09
C GLU A 146 7.64 3.27 -7.44
N VAL A 147 8.68 2.43 -7.46
CA VAL A 147 9.99 2.79 -6.89
C VAL A 147 10.57 4.03 -7.56
N ARG A 148 10.57 4.06 -8.91
CA ARG A 148 11.04 5.21 -9.70
C ARG A 148 10.32 6.48 -9.30
N ASP A 149 8.99 6.44 -9.27
CA ASP A 149 8.15 7.62 -9.02
C ASP A 149 8.27 8.11 -7.58
N ILE A 150 8.25 7.21 -6.61
CA ILE A 150 8.43 7.54 -5.19
C ILE A 150 9.78 8.26 -4.96
N LEU A 151 10.86 7.71 -5.48
CA LEU A 151 12.20 8.30 -5.32
C LEU A 151 12.33 9.65 -6.05
N ALA A 152 11.73 9.77 -7.24
CA ALA A 152 11.72 11.02 -8.00
C ALA A 152 10.94 12.11 -7.28
N LEU A 153 9.78 11.80 -6.70
CA LEU A 153 8.95 12.74 -5.96
C LEU A 153 9.60 13.15 -4.63
N ASP A 154 10.23 12.23 -3.87
CA ASP A 154 10.97 12.57 -2.66
C ASP A 154 12.14 13.51 -2.96
N LYS A 155 12.79 13.38 -4.12
CA LYS A 155 13.85 14.29 -4.56
C LYS A 155 13.30 15.63 -5.05
N LYS A 156 12.16 15.65 -5.76
CA LYS A 156 11.56 16.85 -6.37
C LYS A 156 10.96 17.78 -5.32
N PHE A 157 10.24 17.23 -4.34
CA PHE A 157 9.47 17.99 -3.37
C PHE A 157 10.16 18.02 -2.00
N THR A 158 10.32 19.23 -1.44
CA THR A 158 10.84 19.38 -0.06
C THR A 158 9.89 18.74 0.96
N ARG A 159 8.58 18.81 0.70
CA ARG A 159 7.51 18.19 1.51
C ARG A 159 6.90 17.04 0.73
N PHE A 160 7.41 15.84 0.94
CA PHE A 160 6.89 14.61 0.32
C PHE A 160 6.52 13.58 1.39
N MET A 161 5.37 12.92 1.23
CA MET A 161 4.92 11.82 2.09
C MET A 161 4.59 10.60 1.23
N LEU A 162 5.27 9.48 1.49
CA LEU A 162 4.84 8.16 1.01
C LEU A 162 3.73 7.65 1.93
N VAL A 163 2.56 7.41 1.37
CA VAL A 163 1.37 6.92 2.08
C VAL A 163 1.10 5.47 1.69
N LEU A 164 0.96 4.59 2.67
CA LEU A 164 0.70 3.17 2.47
C LEU A 164 -0.75 2.85 2.87
N ASN A 165 -1.66 2.84 1.90
CA ASN A 165 -3.04 2.39 2.07
C ASN A 165 -3.11 0.88 1.79
N VAL A 166 -2.58 0.10 2.73
CA VAL A 166 -2.34 -1.34 2.56
C VAL A 166 -2.86 -2.14 3.74
N GLY A 167 -3.33 -3.36 3.50
CA GLY A 167 -3.84 -4.26 4.54
C GLY A 167 -2.79 -5.18 5.16
N GLY A 168 -1.56 -5.16 4.67
CA GLY A 168 -0.46 -5.99 5.15
C GLY A 168 0.90 -5.42 4.79
N VAL A 169 1.96 -6.16 5.08
CA VAL A 169 3.35 -5.74 4.82
C VAL A 169 3.61 -5.50 3.34
N VAL A 170 4.36 -4.46 3.05
CA VAL A 170 4.97 -4.17 1.73
C VAL A 170 6.46 -4.04 1.93
N ASP A 171 7.26 -4.64 1.06
CA ASP A 171 8.70 -4.51 1.10
C ASP A 171 9.11 -3.09 0.67
N LEU A 172 9.60 -2.32 1.64
CA LEU A 172 10.03 -0.93 1.47
C LEU A 172 11.53 -0.80 1.21
N SER A 173 12.27 -1.90 1.11
CA SER A 173 13.74 -1.89 0.95
C SER A 173 14.21 -0.94 -0.16
N PRO A 174 13.57 -0.90 -1.35
CA PRO A 174 14.01 -0.01 -2.43
C PRO A 174 13.80 1.48 -2.13
N VAL A 175 12.89 1.81 -1.20
CA VAL A 175 12.48 3.20 -0.90
C VAL A 175 12.76 3.60 0.54
N MET A 176 13.59 2.84 1.26
CA MET A 176 13.94 3.16 2.66
C MET A 176 14.65 4.52 2.83
N GLY A 177 15.17 5.12 1.75
CA GLY A 177 15.72 6.47 1.76
C GLY A 177 14.69 7.58 1.86
N VAL A 178 13.42 7.32 1.59
CA VAL A 178 12.32 8.30 1.66
C VAL A 178 12.20 8.90 3.06
N ARG A 179 12.01 10.21 3.14
CA ARG A 179 12.07 10.97 4.39
C ARG A 179 10.83 10.85 5.27
N ASN A 180 9.64 10.78 4.66
CA ASN A 180 8.37 10.64 5.39
C ASN A 180 7.58 9.45 4.86
N ILE A 181 7.22 8.52 5.74
CA ILE A 181 6.43 7.33 5.41
C ILE A 181 5.32 7.17 6.43
N LEU A 182 4.09 7.09 5.95
CA LEU A 182 2.87 6.92 6.74
C LEU A 182 2.15 5.63 6.34
N LEU A 183 2.03 4.68 7.26
CA LEU A 183 1.12 3.55 7.09
C LEU A 183 -0.30 4.00 7.47
N LEU A 184 -1.12 4.21 6.44
CA LEU A 184 -2.53 4.61 6.61
C LEU A 184 -3.41 3.43 6.99
N SER A 185 -3.06 2.22 6.53
CA SER A 185 -3.87 1.00 6.67
C SER A 185 -5.20 1.07 5.90
N GLN A 186 -6.16 0.23 6.25
CA GLN A 186 -7.53 0.15 5.69
C GLN A 186 -8.50 0.70 6.72
N LEU A 187 -8.85 1.99 6.66
CA LEU A 187 -9.54 2.74 7.74
C LEU A 187 -11.07 2.84 7.59
N GLY A 188 -11.65 2.09 6.63
CA GLY A 188 -13.08 2.16 6.38
C GLY A 188 -13.48 3.29 5.44
N VAL A 189 -14.75 3.72 5.53
CA VAL A 189 -15.35 4.66 4.56
C VAL A 189 -14.78 6.07 4.60
N GLU A 190 -14.19 6.49 5.72
CA GLU A 190 -13.62 7.82 5.94
C GLU A 190 -12.10 7.86 5.74
N THR A 191 -11.51 6.91 5.04
CA THR A 191 -10.05 6.81 4.84
C THR A 191 -9.46 8.11 4.29
N GLY A 192 -10.12 8.76 3.33
CA GLY A 192 -9.66 10.02 2.73
C GLY A 192 -9.69 11.20 3.72
N ALA A 193 -10.78 11.33 4.48
CA ALA A 193 -10.90 12.37 5.50
C ALA A 193 -9.86 12.19 6.63
N ALA A 194 -9.65 10.94 7.06
CA ALA A 194 -8.64 10.61 8.06
C ALA A 194 -7.22 10.95 7.62
N LEU A 195 -6.86 10.70 6.36
CA LEU A 195 -5.57 11.10 5.81
C LEU A 195 -5.42 12.63 5.82
N ALA A 196 -6.44 13.36 5.37
CA ALA A 196 -6.40 14.82 5.35
C ALA A 196 -6.17 15.41 6.76
N ASP A 197 -6.86 14.88 7.77
CA ASP A 197 -6.69 15.32 9.16
C ASP A 197 -5.28 15.04 9.69
N ILE A 198 -4.66 13.92 9.30
CA ILE A 198 -3.28 13.60 9.67
C ILE A 198 -2.30 14.54 8.97
N LEU A 199 -2.45 14.78 7.66
CA LEU A 199 -1.56 15.68 6.93
C LEU A 199 -1.60 17.12 7.46
N LEU A 200 -2.75 17.55 8.03
CA LEU A 200 -2.94 18.87 8.62
C LEU A 200 -2.68 18.93 10.14
N GLY A 201 -2.25 17.81 10.74
CA GLY A 201 -2.02 17.74 12.18
C GLY A 201 -3.26 17.87 13.07
N LYS A 202 -4.47 17.85 12.47
CA LYS A 202 -5.73 17.78 13.23
C LYS A 202 -5.86 16.46 13.98
N ALA A 203 -5.27 15.41 13.44
CA ALA A 203 -5.11 14.11 14.09
C ALA A 203 -3.63 13.73 14.15
N ASN A 204 -3.16 13.35 15.34
CA ASN A 204 -1.79 12.86 15.53
C ASN A 204 -1.73 11.34 15.22
N PRO A 205 -0.84 10.87 14.33
CA PRO A 205 -0.64 9.43 14.14
C PRO A 205 -0.10 8.83 15.44
N SER A 206 -0.83 7.88 15.99
CA SER A 206 -0.52 7.26 17.30
C SER A 206 -0.54 5.72 17.25
N GLY A 207 -0.76 5.16 16.06
CA GLY A 207 -0.73 3.71 15.83
C GLY A 207 0.66 3.12 16.05
N LYS A 208 0.67 1.82 16.33
CA LYS A 208 1.88 1.01 16.47
C LYS A 208 1.77 -0.19 15.54
N LEU A 209 2.90 -0.61 14.96
CA LEU A 209 2.94 -1.80 14.12
C LEU A 209 2.55 -3.05 14.92
N THR A 210 1.65 -3.82 14.36
CA THR A 210 1.21 -5.10 14.91
C THR A 210 2.00 -6.28 14.35
N THR A 211 2.93 -6.01 13.42
CA THR A 211 3.84 -6.98 12.81
C THR A 211 5.21 -6.36 12.62
N THR A 212 6.24 -7.19 12.52
CA THR A 212 7.59 -6.76 12.13
C THR A 212 7.65 -6.56 10.63
N TRP A 213 8.24 -5.44 10.17
CA TRP A 213 8.43 -5.13 8.76
C TRP A 213 9.91 -5.25 8.41
N ALA A 214 10.24 -6.08 7.42
CA ALA A 214 11.60 -6.35 6.96
C ALA A 214 11.62 -6.43 5.43
N ALA A 215 12.81 -6.58 4.84
CA ALA A 215 12.94 -6.97 3.44
C ALA A 215 12.32 -8.36 3.26
N PHE A 216 11.75 -8.62 2.09
CA PHE A 216 11.02 -9.87 1.86
C PHE A 216 11.93 -11.10 2.09
N GLU A 217 13.19 -11.03 1.71
CA GLU A 217 14.17 -12.09 1.83
C GLU A 217 14.59 -12.38 3.28
N GLU A 218 14.25 -11.51 4.22
CA GLU A 218 14.59 -11.67 5.64
C GLU A 218 13.52 -12.44 6.43
N TYR A 219 12.37 -12.72 5.83
CA TYR A 219 11.32 -13.55 6.43
C TYR A 219 11.68 -15.04 6.29
N PRO A 220 11.24 -15.91 7.23
CA PRO A 220 11.47 -17.34 7.13
C PRO A 220 10.81 -17.92 5.88
N GLU A 221 11.48 -18.85 5.21
CA GLU A 221 10.91 -19.58 4.09
C GLU A 221 9.86 -20.59 4.57
N MET A 222 8.71 -20.62 3.88
CA MET A 222 7.58 -21.51 4.15
C MET A 222 7.23 -22.30 2.88
N PRO A 223 8.09 -23.25 2.44
CA PRO A 223 8.00 -23.86 1.12
C PRO A 223 6.77 -24.74 0.91
N ASP A 224 6.13 -25.19 1.96
CA ASP A 224 4.94 -26.07 1.96
C ASP A 224 3.69 -25.37 2.47
N PHE A 225 3.65 -24.04 2.43
CA PHE A 225 2.48 -23.24 2.88
C PHE A 225 1.21 -23.55 2.08
N GLU A 226 1.33 -23.93 0.81
CA GLU A 226 0.22 -24.25 -0.08
C GLU A 226 -0.17 -25.75 -0.10
N ASP A 227 0.40 -26.59 0.77
CA ASP A 227 0.00 -28.00 0.86
C ASP A 227 -1.42 -28.10 1.43
N MET A 228 -2.36 -28.55 0.57
CA MET A 228 -3.77 -28.69 0.92
C MET A 228 -4.07 -29.89 1.83
N ASN A 229 -3.13 -30.80 2.02
CA ASN A 229 -3.32 -32.03 2.78
C ASN A 229 -2.67 -31.96 4.17
N GLU A 230 -1.59 -31.19 4.30
CA GLU A 230 -0.82 -31.13 5.55
C GLU A 230 -0.37 -29.71 5.85
N THR A 231 -0.71 -29.21 7.03
CA THR A 231 -0.22 -27.91 7.53
C THR A 231 0.93 -28.14 8.49
N ARG A 232 2.11 -27.65 8.15
CA ARG A 232 3.32 -27.75 8.99
C ARG A 232 3.67 -26.38 9.56
N TYR A 233 3.58 -26.24 10.87
CA TYR A 233 3.94 -25.03 11.60
C TYR A 233 5.47 -24.92 11.75
N ARG A 234 6.19 -24.69 10.66
CA ARG A 234 7.67 -24.68 10.62
C ARG A 234 8.30 -23.57 11.43
N GLU A 235 7.62 -22.46 11.61
CA GLU A 235 8.08 -21.38 12.48
C GLU A 235 8.16 -21.83 13.95
N GLY A 236 7.34 -22.77 14.39
CA GLY A 236 7.27 -23.21 15.77
C GLY A 236 6.98 -22.03 16.71
N ILE A 237 7.87 -21.78 17.68
CA ILE A 237 7.76 -20.65 18.60
C ILE A 237 8.32 -19.34 18.01
N TYR A 238 9.00 -19.39 16.88
CA TYR A 238 9.69 -18.24 16.26
C TYR A 238 8.76 -17.45 15.33
N VAL A 239 7.53 -17.19 15.74
CA VAL A 239 6.54 -16.43 14.96
C VAL A 239 6.80 -14.92 15.11
N GLY A 240 6.79 -14.20 13.98
CA GLY A 240 6.89 -12.74 13.94
C GLY A 240 8.19 -12.22 14.53
N TYR A 241 8.12 -11.22 15.43
CA TYR A 241 9.31 -10.59 16.02
C TYR A 241 10.26 -11.56 16.72
N ARG A 242 9.77 -12.70 17.26
CA ARG A 242 10.61 -13.70 17.92
C ARG A 242 11.63 -14.29 16.96
N TYR A 243 11.30 -14.47 15.69
CA TYR A 243 12.22 -14.91 14.66
C TYR A 243 13.36 -13.90 14.49
N PHE A 244 13.04 -12.65 14.25
CA PHE A 244 14.02 -11.59 14.02
C PHE A 244 14.94 -11.40 15.22
N ASP A 245 14.40 -11.34 16.43
CA ASP A 245 15.17 -11.17 17.67
C ASP A 245 16.08 -12.36 17.95
N THR A 246 15.58 -13.58 17.77
CA THR A 246 16.35 -14.82 18.07
C THR A 246 17.51 -15.00 17.11
N PHE A 247 17.31 -14.72 15.83
CA PHE A 247 18.33 -14.92 14.80
C PHE A 247 19.16 -13.65 14.51
N GLY A 248 18.97 -12.58 15.27
CA GLY A 248 19.74 -11.35 15.16
C GLY A 248 19.52 -10.61 13.84
N ILE A 249 18.37 -10.78 13.20
CA ILE A 249 18.02 -10.13 11.94
C ILE A 249 17.44 -8.76 12.27
N LYS A 250 18.05 -7.70 11.75
CA LYS A 250 17.59 -6.32 11.98
C LYS A 250 16.48 -5.94 11.03
N PRO A 251 15.22 -5.82 11.49
CA PRO A 251 14.12 -5.43 10.63
C PRO A 251 14.19 -3.95 10.24
N ALA A 252 13.47 -3.56 9.20
CA ALA A 252 13.24 -2.17 8.83
C ALA A 252 12.46 -1.43 9.93
N PHE A 253 11.40 -2.05 10.44
CA PHE A 253 10.59 -1.56 11.56
C PHE A 253 10.17 -2.74 12.46
N CYS A 254 10.47 -2.67 13.73
CA CYS A 254 10.14 -3.73 14.69
C CYS A 254 8.63 -3.72 15.04
N PHE A 255 8.15 -4.83 15.55
CA PHE A 255 6.84 -4.92 16.20
C PHE A 255 6.70 -3.81 17.26
N GLY A 256 5.55 -3.16 17.31
CA GLY A 256 5.28 -2.05 18.25
C GLY A 256 5.88 -0.69 17.84
N TYR A 257 6.59 -0.61 16.69
CA TYR A 257 7.15 0.65 16.21
C TYR A 257 6.07 1.61 15.74
N GLY A 258 6.32 2.90 15.96
CA GLY A 258 5.50 4.00 15.47
C GLY A 258 5.95 5.31 16.09
N LEU A 259 6.03 6.33 15.25
CA LEU A 259 6.34 7.71 15.63
C LEU A 259 5.06 8.52 15.83
N SER A 260 5.20 9.73 16.32
CA SER A 260 4.14 10.74 16.37
C SER A 260 4.68 12.08 15.88
N TYR A 261 3.82 13.09 15.70
CA TYR A 261 4.26 14.45 15.40
C TYR A 261 4.83 15.17 16.61
N THR A 262 4.50 14.69 17.81
CA THR A 262 4.98 15.23 19.10
C THR A 262 6.14 14.43 19.64
#